data_07756a4e88a889c105d9a67bcf6fe04a
#
_entry.id   07756a4e88a889c105d9a67bcf6fe04a
#
_cell.length_a   1.000
_cell.length_b   1.000
_cell.length_c   1.000
_cell.angle_alpha   90.00
_cell.angle_beta   90.00
_cell.angle_gamma   90.00
#
_symmetry.space_group_name_H-M   'P 1'
#
loop_
_entity.id
_entity.type
_entity.pdbx_description
1 polymer ?
#
loop_
_entity_poly.entity_id
_entity_poly.type
_entity_poly.pdbx_seq_one_letter_code
_entity_poly.pdbx_strand_id
1 'polypeptide(L)'
;MNDPTTSSRPSRVLLVTASVGAGHLSAARAIATGLGQLSSGLHVETVDALALTPRWFRACYVGGFTLGMTRLPRIYGLGYILTDHPQRPGRARGERIRLWRERQVLKQFSRFVLDFAPDLIVHTHFLTTPTLGLMITRGKLSAGQFVVVTDNDPHRFWYAQNVAHWFLPAAISAERLTRWGVGESRITVSGMPIHPKWDRPTPREKVLADWRLPADKKIVILTGGTTFTCGPVVKLTRRILELCPNICLVVLAGQNKKLLGRLARAGSPAGRLVPISFTDRIHELVSVGSLMVTKAGGVTTAECLAAGVPMLLTSPVPGQEAGNARYLQANGAAIITQNYHRVPAEVKRLMNDEKALRQLAENARGLYRPGTATIVRAIAGSLRL
;
A
#
# COMPACT_ATOMS: atom_id res chain seq x y z
N MET A 1 42.76 3.90 31.47
CA MET A 1 42.87 3.39 30.10
C MET A 1 41.62 2.58 29.82
N ASN A 2 40.62 3.23 29.24
CA ASN A 2 39.40 2.55 28.80
C ASN A 2 39.62 2.06 27.37
N ASP A 3 39.51 0.78 27.19
CA ASP A 3 39.65 0.09 25.90
C ASP A 3 38.46 0.47 24.98
N PRO A 4 38.62 1.12 23.81
CA PRO A 4 37.54 1.58 22.97
C PRO A 4 37.17 0.61 21.86
N THR A 5 37.35 -0.70 22.05
CA THR A 5 37.08 -1.72 21.00
C THR A 5 36.14 -2.82 21.44
N THR A 6 34.94 -2.47 21.90
CA THR A 6 33.76 -3.34 21.73
C THR A 6 33.15 -3.02 20.38
N SER A 7 33.60 -3.68 19.34
CA SER A 7 32.94 -3.78 18.04
C SER A 7 31.54 -4.40 18.28
N SER A 8 30.55 -3.57 18.63
CA SER A 8 29.18 -4.02 18.70
C SER A 8 28.78 -4.50 17.30
N ARG A 9 28.29 -5.75 17.19
CA ARG A 9 27.77 -6.24 15.91
C ARG A 9 26.73 -5.26 15.37
N PRO A 10 26.67 -5.07 14.05
CA PRO A 10 25.64 -4.20 13.46
C PRO A 10 24.23 -4.66 13.88
N SER A 11 23.38 -3.70 14.23
CA SER A 11 21.99 -3.99 14.58
C SER A 11 21.25 -4.62 13.38
N ARG A 12 20.48 -5.68 13.64
CA ARG A 12 19.83 -6.50 12.62
C ARG A 12 18.32 -6.23 12.59
N VAL A 13 17.85 -5.67 11.49
CA VAL A 13 16.43 -5.38 11.25
C VAL A 13 15.88 -6.35 10.23
N LEU A 14 14.83 -7.07 10.58
CA LEU A 14 14.12 -7.96 9.68
C LEU A 14 12.79 -7.33 9.25
N LEU A 15 12.69 -6.95 7.97
CA LEU A 15 11.44 -6.50 7.37
C LEU A 15 10.66 -7.71 6.86
N VAL A 16 9.48 -7.97 7.43
CA VAL A 16 8.65 -9.12 7.07
C VAL A 16 7.44 -8.66 6.27
N THR A 17 7.31 -9.21 5.07
CA THR A 17 6.18 -8.96 4.17
C THR A 17 5.52 -10.26 3.72
N ALA A 18 4.43 -10.16 2.96
CA ALA A 18 3.82 -11.28 2.26
C ALA A 18 3.40 -10.84 0.85
N SER A 19 3.74 -11.63 -0.17
CA SER A 19 3.45 -11.33 -1.58
C SER A 19 1.97 -11.58 -1.94
N VAL A 20 1.07 -10.89 -1.22
CA VAL A 20 -0.38 -10.84 -1.48
C VAL A 20 -0.73 -9.45 -1.97
N GLY A 21 -0.62 -9.24 -3.27
CA GLY A 21 -0.64 -7.91 -3.86
C GLY A 21 0.71 -7.18 -3.73
N ALA A 22 0.83 -6.02 -4.41
CA ALA A 22 2.09 -5.26 -4.45
C ALA A 22 2.29 -4.30 -3.27
N GLY A 23 1.23 -3.95 -2.54
CA GLY A 23 1.25 -2.88 -1.53
C GLY A 23 2.19 -3.17 -0.36
N HIS A 24 2.05 -4.34 0.25
CA HIS A 24 2.87 -4.75 1.41
C HIS A 24 4.37 -4.81 1.08
N LEU A 25 4.70 -5.36 -0.10
CA LEU A 25 6.08 -5.41 -0.57
C LEU A 25 6.64 -4.01 -0.89
N SER A 26 5.83 -3.13 -1.48
CA SER A 26 6.21 -1.74 -1.74
C SER A 26 6.48 -0.97 -0.44
N ALA A 27 5.65 -1.18 0.59
CA ALA A 27 5.85 -0.60 1.92
C ALA A 27 7.15 -1.10 2.56
N ALA A 28 7.43 -2.41 2.51
CA ALA A 28 8.68 -2.98 3.02
C ALA A 28 9.90 -2.40 2.28
N ARG A 29 9.86 -2.31 0.95
CA ARG A 29 10.95 -1.71 0.14
C ARG A 29 11.15 -0.24 0.46
N ALA A 30 10.09 0.53 0.68
CA ALA A 30 10.18 1.93 1.06
C ALA A 30 10.94 2.10 2.39
N ILE A 31 10.60 1.29 3.40
CA ILE A 31 11.27 1.28 4.69
C ILE A 31 12.73 0.85 4.53
N ALA A 32 13.00 -0.24 3.78
CA ALA A 32 14.37 -0.71 3.51
C ALA A 32 15.23 0.37 2.87
N THR A 33 14.69 1.06 1.85
CA THR A 33 15.38 2.18 1.19
C THR A 33 15.66 3.32 2.17
N GLY A 34 14.68 3.69 3.00
CA GLY A 34 14.86 4.74 4.00
C GLY A 34 15.91 4.37 5.06
N LEU A 35 15.93 3.13 5.54
CA LEU A 35 16.94 2.65 6.48
C LEU A 35 18.35 2.65 5.85
N GLY A 36 18.49 2.21 4.60
CA GLY A 36 19.75 2.24 3.87
C GLY A 36 20.31 3.66 3.62
N GLN A 37 19.43 4.68 3.61
CA GLN A 37 19.86 6.08 3.52
C GLN A 37 20.27 6.67 4.87
N LEU A 38 19.85 6.06 5.99
CA LEU A 38 20.09 6.60 7.33
C LEU A 38 21.45 6.18 7.89
N SER A 39 21.84 4.90 7.75
CA SER A 39 23.05 4.36 8.38
C SER A 39 23.62 3.17 7.63
N SER A 40 24.93 3.17 7.44
CA SER A 40 25.70 2.01 6.91
C SER A 40 25.95 0.92 7.98
N GLY A 41 25.64 1.18 9.25
CA GLY A 41 25.84 0.24 10.37
C GLY A 41 24.64 -0.68 10.65
N LEU A 42 23.60 -0.68 9.80
CA LEU A 42 22.44 -1.53 9.91
C LEU A 42 22.50 -2.72 8.96
N HIS A 43 22.25 -3.91 9.48
CA HIS A 43 21.99 -5.07 8.63
C HIS A 43 20.47 -5.20 8.44
N VAL A 44 19.97 -4.79 7.29
CA VAL A 44 18.54 -4.85 6.94
C VAL A 44 18.29 -5.98 5.96
N GLU A 45 17.47 -6.95 6.36
CA GLU A 45 17.02 -8.04 5.50
C GLU A 45 15.51 -7.92 5.26
N THR A 46 15.05 -8.20 4.03
CA THR A 46 13.61 -8.22 3.68
C THR A 46 13.21 -9.61 3.27
N VAL A 47 12.26 -10.20 3.97
CA VAL A 47 11.77 -11.55 3.71
C VAL A 47 10.28 -11.56 3.34
N ASP A 48 9.96 -12.29 2.26
CA ASP A 48 8.57 -12.67 1.96
C ASP A 48 8.24 -13.95 2.74
N ALA A 49 7.41 -13.81 3.76
CA ALA A 49 7.01 -14.94 4.59
C ALA A 49 6.37 -16.08 3.80
N LEU A 50 5.61 -15.76 2.73
CA LEU A 50 4.98 -16.77 1.88
C LEU A 50 5.99 -17.57 1.06
N ALA A 51 7.17 -17.03 0.77
CA ALA A 51 8.23 -17.77 0.10
C ALA A 51 8.77 -18.91 0.97
N LEU A 52 8.67 -18.77 2.30
CA LEU A 52 9.09 -19.75 3.30
C LEU A 52 7.91 -20.57 3.86
N THR A 53 6.85 -20.74 3.07
CA THR A 53 5.72 -21.62 3.39
C THR A 53 5.61 -22.76 2.37
N PRO A 54 4.92 -23.86 2.72
CA PRO A 54 4.65 -24.94 1.74
C PRO A 54 3.98 -24.40 0.48
N ARG A 55 4.37 -24.92 -0.68
CA ARG A 55 3.86 -24.47 -1.99
C ARG A 55 2.33 -24.49 -2.07
N TRP A 56 1.69 -25.52 -1.52
CA TRP A 56 0.24 -25.62 -1.50
C TRP A 56 -0.41 -24.48 -0.70
N PHE A 57 0.15 -24.12 0.47
CA PHE A 57 -0.37 -23.03 1.29
C PHE A 57 -0.26 -21.70 0.57
N ARG A 58 0.92 -21.40 0.00
CA ARG A 58 1.14 -20.20 -0.81
C ARG A 58 0.14 -20.11 -1.97
N ALA A 59 -0.06 -21.21 -2.71
CA ALA A 59 -1.01 -21.26 -3.82
C ALA A 59 -2.45 -21.02 -3.34
N CYS A 60 -2.88 -21.65 -2.26
CA CYS A 60 -4.21 -21.44 -1.68
C CYS A 60 -4.40 -20.02 -1.13
N TYR A 61 -3.40 -19.48 -0.45
CA TYR A 61 -3.46 -18.15 0.16
C TYR A 61 -3.54 -17.05 -0.89
N VAL A 62 -2.61 -17.05 -1.84
CA VAL A 62 -2.56 -16.07 -2.94
C VAL A 62 -3.71 -16.29 -3.93
N GLY A 63 -3.99 -17.54 -4.29
CA GLY A 63 -5.06 -17.89 -5.22
C GLY A 63 -6.45 -17.58 -4.64
N GLY A 64 -6.67 -17.90 -3.37
CA GLY A 64 -7.93 -17.59 -2.68
C GLY A 64 -8.17 -16.09 -2.57
N PHE A 65 -7.14 -15.33 -2.21
CA PHE A 65 -7.21 -13.86 -2.21
C PHE A 65 -7.52 -13.31 -3.61
N THR A 66 -6.78 -13.74 -4.63
CA THR A 66 -6.98 -13.29 -6.02
C THR A 66 -8.37 -13.66 -6.54
N LEU A 67 -8.82 -14.88 -6.31
CA LEU A 67 -10.15 -15.34 -6.71
C LEU A 67 -11.24 -14.54 -6.01
N GLY A 68 -11.10 -14.32 -4.71
CA GLY A 68 -12.02 -13.50 -3.91
C GLY A 68 -12.11 -12.08 -4.46
N MET A 69 -10.98 -11.43 -4.70
CA MET A 69 -10.94 -10.06 -5.18
C MET A 69 -11.43 -9.88 -6.62
N THR A 70 -11.25 -10.89 -7.48
CA THR A 70 -11.53 -10.73 -8.93
C THR A 70 -12.83 -11.36 -9.39
N ARG A 71 -13.19 -12.55 -8.88
CA ARG A 71 -14.36 -13.32 -9.34
C ARG A 71 -15.49 -13.39 -8.31
N LEU A 72 -15.15 -13.33 -7.02
CA LEU A 72 -16.12 -13.51 -5.92
C LEU A 72 -16.09 -12.34 -4.91
N PRO A 73 -16.10 -11.06 -5.37
CA PRO A 73 -15.89 -9.91 -4.49
C PRO A 73 -16.95 -9.78 -3.39
N ARG A 74 -18.19 -10.20 -3.64
CA ARG A 74 -19.26 -10.18 -2.62
C ARG A 74 -19.02 -11.21 -1.50
N ILE A 75 -18.57 -12.43 -1.87
CA ILE A 75 -18.26 -13.50 -0.91
C ILE A 75 -17.02 -13.11 -0.11
N TYR A 76 -16.00 -12.56 -0.76
CA TYR A 76 -14.81 -12.02 -0.10
C TYR A 76 -15.18 -10.93 0.91
N GLY A 77 -16.01 -9.96 0.50
CA GLY A 77 -16.47 -8.89 1.37
C GLY A 77 -17.27 -9.38 2.57
N LEU A 78 -18.15 -10.36 2.38
CA LEU A 78 -18.89 -10.98 3.47
C LEU A 78 -17.94 -11.69 4.44
N GLY A 79 -17.01 -12.49 3.95
CA GLY A 79 -15.98 -13.15 4.74
C GLY A 79 -15.12 -12.14 5.51
N TYR A 80 -14.74 -11.03 4.87
CA TYR A 80 -14.00 -9.94 5.49
C TYR A 80 -14.78 -9.35 6.67
N ILE A 81 -16.07 -9.00 6.50
CA ILE A 81 -16.92 -8.44 7.54
C ILE A 81 -17.14 -9.44 8.68
N LEU A 82 -17.40 -10.72 8.37
CA LEU A 82 -17.65 -11.75 9.38
C LEU A 82 -16.42 -12.06 10.24
N THR A 83 -15.22 -11.84 9.71
CA THR A 83 -13.97 -12.07 10.43
C THR A 83 -13.42 -10.82 11.11
N ASP A 84 -14.00 -9.64 10.86
CA ASP A 84 -13.56 -8.34 11.38
C ASP A 84 -14.22 -7.97 12.73
N HIS A 85 -14.58 -8.92 13.53
CA HIS A 85 -15.15 -8.65 14.85
C HIS A 85 -14.11 -8.79 15.96
N PRO A 86 -14.16 -7.94 17.01
CA PRO A 86 -13.40 -8.18 18.24
C PRO A 86 -13.76 -9.57 18.80
N GLN A 87 -12.78 -10.24 19.36
CA GLN A 87 -12.97 -11.59 19.89
C GLN A 87 -14.16 -11.63 20.87
N ARG A 88 -15.19 -12.41 20.54
CA ARG A 88 -16.26 -12.72 21.48
C ARG A 88 -15.78 -13.81 22.44
N PRO A 89 -16.13 -13.75 23.74
CA PRO A 89 -15.96 -14.87 24.65
C PRO A 89 -16.52 -16.16 24.02
N GLY A 90 -15.71 -17.22 23.91
CA GLY A 90 -16.09 -18.47 23.24
C GLY A 90 -15.47 -18.74 21.87
N ARG A 91 -14.97 -17.72 21.14
CA ARG A 91 -14.17 -17.90 19.90
C ARG A 91 -12.70 -18.25 20.17
N ALA A 92 -12.24 -18.24 21.40
CA ALA A 92 -10.86 -18.55 21.77
C ALA A 92 -10.37 -19.91 21.24
N ARG A 93 -11.24 -20.93 21.15
CA ARG A 93 -10.88 -22.24 20.57
C ARG A 93 -10.57 -22.15 19.07
N GLY A 94 -11.39 -21.45 18.30
CA GLY A 94 -11.18 -21.26 16.84
C GLY A 94 -9.89 -20.51 16.54
N GLU A 95 -9.56 -19.49 17.32
CA GLU A 95 -8.31 -18.75 17.18
C GLU A 95 -7.10 -19.61 17.55
N ARG A 96 -7.17 -20.38 18.61
CA ARG A 96 -6.10 -21.34 18.99
C ARG A 96 -5.83 -22.36 17.89
N ILE A 97 -6.88 -22.89 17.25
CA ILE A 97 -6.75 -23.82 16.12
C ILE A 97 -6.14 -23.11 14.90
N ARG A 98 -6.59 -21.89 14.58
CA ARG A 98 -6.02 -21.07 13.49
C ARG A 98 -4.52 -20.84 13.73
N LEU A 99 -4.15 -20.34 14.89
CA LEU A 99 -2.75 -20.09 15.26
C LEU A 99 -1.91 -21.36 15.25
N TRP A 100 -2.48 -22.50 15.67
CA TRP A 100 -1.78 -23.77 15.59
C TRP A 100 -1.51 -24.17 14.13
N ARG A 101 -2.51 -24.04 13.23
CA ARG A 101 -2.35 -24.32 11.80
C ARG A 101 -1.34 -23.37 11.16
N GLU A 102 -1.44 -22.09 11.43
CA GLU A 102 -0.50 -21.07 10.94
C GLU A 102 0.95 -21.42 11.32
N ARG A 103 1.16 -21.83 12.57
CA ARG A 103 2.49 -22.27 13.04
C ARG A 103 3.03 -23.48 12.28
N GLN A 104 2.18 -24.43 11.86
CA GLN A 104 2.65 -25.57 11.08
C GLN A 104 3.16 -25.15 9.70
N VAL A 105 2.47 -24.24 9.05
CA VAL A 105 2.88 -23.75 7.71
C VAL A 105 4.02 -22.73 7.79
N LEU A 106 4.21 -22.05 8.91
CA LEU A 106 5.26 -21.05 9.15
C LEU A 106 6.53 -21.64 9.80
N LYS A 107 6.70 -22.97 9.89
CA LYS A 107 7.87 -23.60 10.52
C LYS A 107 9.20 -23.16 9.90
N GLN A 108 9.29 -23.17 8.56
CA GLN A 108 10.50 -22.78 7.84
C GLN A 108 10.79 -21.29 8.04
N PHE A 109 9.76 -20.45 7.98
CA PHE A 109 9.86 -19.02 8.29
C PHE A 109 10.33 -18.78 9.74
N SER A 110 9.75 -19.49 10.72
CA SER A 110 10.16 -19.34 12.12
C SER A 110 11.62 -19.74 12.35
N ARG A 111 12.10 -20.79 11.67
CA ARG A 111 13.52 -21.21 11.72
C ARG A 111 14.40 -20.11 11.12
N PHE A 112 14.06 -19.60 9.94
CA PHE A 112 14.78 -18.49 9.30
C PHE A 112 14.91 -17.28 10.25
N VAL A 113 13.83 -16.90 10.96
CA VAL A 113 13.86 -15.77 11.92
C VAL A 113 14.82 -16.06 13.08
N LEU A 114 14.85 -17.29 13.62
CA LEU A 114 15.76 -17.67 14.68
C LEU A 114 17.23 -17.66 14.19
N ASP A 115 17.50 -18.19 13.02
CA ASP A 115 18.84 -18.21 12.42
C ASP A 115 19.33 -16.81 12.07
N PHE A 116 18.41 -15.93 11.60
CA PHE A 116 18.73 -14.54 11.34
C PHE A 116 18.99 -13.76 12.63
N ALA A 117 18.41 -14.14 13.76
CA ALA A 117 18.55 -13.49 15.08
C ALA A 117 18.40 -11.96 15.02
N PRO A 118 17.23 -11.43 14.63
CA PRO A 118 16.98 -9.99 14.52
C PRO A 118 16.97 -9.33 15.90
N ASP A 119 17.37 -8.05 15.96
CA ASP A 119 17.17 -7.18 17.11
C ASP A 119 15.78 -6.53 17.06
N LEU A 120 15.29 -6.25 15.84
CA LEU A 120 13.96 -5.72 15.59
C LEU A 120 13.32 -6.37 14.36
N ILE A 121 12.03 -6.67 14.47
CA ILE A 121 11.20 -7.17 13.36
C ILE A 121 10.16 -6.12 13.01
N VAL A 122 10.03 -5.79 11.73
CA VAL A 122 9.04 -4.83 11.22
C VAL A 122 8.13 -5.52 10.22
N HIS A 123 6.87 -5.65 10.57
CA HIS A 123 5.86 -6.32 9.75
C HIS A 123 5.13 -5.31 8.87
N THR A 124 5.09 -5.54 7.57
CA THR A 124 4.22 -4.83 6.64
C THR A 124 3.00 -5.67 6.22
N HIS A 125 2.87 -6.87 6.79
CA HIS A 125 1.72 -7.75 6.64
C HIS A 125 1.45 -8.53 7.94
N PHE A 126 0.18 -8.79 8.25
CA PHE A 126 -0.25 -9.36 9.54
C PHE A 126 0.00 -10.87 9.72
N LEU A 127 0.27 -11.63 8.65
CA LEU A 127 0.30 -13.10 8.65
C LEU A 127 1.21 -13.70 9.74
N THR A 128 2.38 -13.13 9.97
CA THR A 128 3.42 -13.71 10.84
C THR A 128 3.43 -13.14 12.23
N THR A 129 2.84 -11.98 12.45
CA THR A 129 2.89 -11.23 13.72
C THR A 129 2.40 -12.08 14.92
N PRO A 130 1.26 -12.82 14.83
CA PRO A 130 0.80 -13.63 15.97
C PRO A 130 1.74 -14.80 16.29
N THR A 131 2.34 -15.42 15.26
CA THR A 131 3.27 -16.55 15.45
C THR A 131 4.55 -16.09 16.14
N LEU A 132 5.13 -14.98 15.70
CA LEU A 132 6.34 -14.43 16.33
C LEU A 132 6.04 -13.87 17.73
N GLY A 133 4.89 -13.23 17.93
CA GLY A 133 4.42 -12.80 19.24
C GLY A 133 4.37 -13.95 20.26
N LEU A 134 3.89 -15.12 19.83
CA LEU A 134 3.90 -16.31 20.67
C LEU A 134 5.32 -16.85 20.94
N MET A 135 6.23 -16.73 19.98
CA MET A 135 7.65 -17.13 20.20
C MET A 135 8.33 -16.21 21.20
N ILE A 136 8.03 -14.91 21.18
CA ILE A 136 8.49 -13.94 22.18
C ILE A 136 7.92 -14.27 23.57
N THR A 137 6.61 -14.51 23.69
CA THR A 137 5.99 -14.92 24.96
C THR A 137 6.65 -16.15 25.57
N ARG A 138 7.12 -17.06 24.75
CA ARG A 138 7.76 -18.32 25.19
C ARG A 138 9.27 -18.19 25.40
N GLY A 139 9.83 -17.00 25.32
CA GLY A 139 11.27 -16.76 25.47
C GLY A 139 12.13 -17.38 24.35
N LYS A 140 11.53 -17.76 23.22
CA LYS A 140 12.25 -18.34 22.06
C LYS A 140 12.81 -17.30 21.10
N LEU A 141 12.34 -16.07 21.21
CA LEU A 141 12.74 -14.93 20.37
C LEU A 141 12.82 -13.68 21.26
N SER A 142 13.93 -12.96 21.19
CA SER A 142 14.18 -11.75 22.01
C SER A 142 13.98 -10.45 21.24
N ALA A 143 13.58 -10.51 19.96
CA ALA A 143 13.41 -9.32 19.12
C ALA A 143 12.15 -8.52 19.48
N GLY A 144 12.23 -7.20 19.41
CA GLY A 144 11.04 -6.35 19.39
C GLY A 144 10.25 -6.53 18.09
N GLN A 145 8.92 -6.32 18.15
CA GLN A 145 8.05 -6.31 16.96
C GLN A 145 7.42 -4.95 16.74
N PHE A 146 7.58 -4.40 15.55
CA PHE A 146 6.82 -3.27 15.03
C PHE A 146 5.86 -3.73 13.94
N VAL A 147 4.68 -3.15 13.88
CA VAL A 147 3.68 -3.41 12.85
C VAL A 147 3.39 -2.12 12.08
N VAL A 148 3.56 -2.18 10.78
CA VAL A 148 3.24 -1.10 9.84
C VAL A 148 1.99 -1.49 9.08
N VAL A 149 0.87 -0.89 9.48
CA VAL A 149 -0.43 -1.15 8.87
C VAL A 149 -0.51 -0.46 7.52
N THR A 150 -0.94 -1.18 6.50
CA THR A 150 -1.03 -0.68 5.12
C THR A 150 -2.47 -0.41 4.64
N ASP A 151 -3.40 -0.34 5.58
CA ASP A 151 -4.83 -0.11 5.34
C ASP A 151 -5.34 1.03 6.20
N ASN A 152 -6.04 2.01 5.59
CA ASN A 152 -6.63 3.12 6.33
C ASN A 152 -7.74 2.65 7.30
N ASP A 153 -8.43 1.56 6.95
CA ASP A 153 -9.44 0.90 7.79
C ASP A 153 -8.98 -0.54 8.04
N PRO A 154 -8.10 -0.78 9.05
CA PRO A 154 -7.45 -2.05 9.25
C PRO A 154 -8.42 -3.14 9.72
N HIS A 155 -8.28 -4.34 9.15
CA HIS A 155 -8.98 -5.53 9.58
C HIS A 155 -8.44 -6.03 10.93
N ARG A 156 -9.29 -6.74 11.70
CA ARG A 156 -8.92 -7.32 13.01
C ARG A 156 -7.65 -8.21 12.97
N PHE A 157 -7.30 -8.77 11.82
CA PHE A 157 -6.08 -9.56 11.66
C PHE A 157 -4.79 -8.76 11.86
N TRP A 158 -4.82 -7.44 11.77
CA TRP A 158 -3.68 -6.60 12.09
C TRP A 158 -3.32 -6.58 13.59
N TYR A 159 -4.28 -6.89 14.47
CA TYR A 159 -4.01 -6.95 15.89
C TYR A 159 -3.30 -8.25 16.27
N ALA A 160 -2.22 -8.13 17.04
CA ALA A 160 -1.50 -9.24 17.67
C ALA A 160 -0.97 -8.84 19.06
N GLN A 161 -0.69 -9.84 19.89
CA GLN A 161 0.00 -9.62 21.16
C GLN A 161 1.51 -9.47 20.95
N ASN A 162 2.19 -8.89 21.96
CA ASN A 162 3.65 -8.68 21.95
C ASN A 162 4.17 -7.88 20.77
N VAL A 163 3.39 -6.91 20.32
CA VAL A 163 3.83 -5.87 19.41
C VAL A 163 4.23 -4.65 20.23
N ALA A 164 5.45 -4.19 20.09
CA ALA A 164 5.97 -3.04 20.82
C ALA A 164 5.35 -1.74 20.29
N HIS A 165 5.20 -1.60 18.97
CA HIS A 165 4.66 -0.37 18.37
C HIS A 165 3.91 -0.62 17.07
N TRP A 166 2.86 0.19 16.82
CA TRP A 166 2.09 0.23 15.56
C TRP A 166 2.25 1.56 14.84
N PHE A 167 2.56 1.49 13.56
CA PHE A 167 2.55 2.63 12.63
C PHE A 167 1.34 2.54 11.74
N LEU A 168 0.52 3.58 11.74
CA LEU A 168 -0.80 3.59 11.13
C LEU A 168 -0.90 4.67 10.05
N PRO A 169 -1.59 4.38 8.94
CA PRO A 169 -1.70 5.33 7.84
C PRO A 169 -2.63 6.52 8.15
N ALA A 170 -3.60 6.37 9.07
CA ALA A 170 -4.65 7.35 9.31
C ALA A 170 -5.15 7.35 10.77
N ALA A 171 -5.74 8.45 11.22
CA ALA A 171 -6.30 8.59 12.56
C ALA A 171 -7.40 7.57 12.84
N ILE A 172 -8.27 7.29 11.87
CA ILE A 172 -9.32 6.28 12.00
C ILE A 172 -8.77 4.87 12.30
N SER A 173 -7.55 4.58 11.79
CA SER A 173 -6.86 3.32 12.12
C SER A 173 -6.45 3.29 13.59
N ALA A 174 -6.01 4.43 14.15
CA ALA A 174 -5.63 4.55 15.55
C ALA A 174 -6.83 4.32 16.47
N GLU A 175 -7.93 4.99 16.21
CA GLU A 175 -9.20 4.81 16.95
C GLU A 175 -9.64 3.34 16.95
N ARG A 176 -9.44 2.65 15.83
CA ARG A 176 -9.80 1.24 15.70
C ARG A 176 -8.91 0.33 16.55
N LEU A 177 -7.60 0.55 16.53
CA LEU A 177 -6.66 -0.22 17.35
C LEU A 177 -6.85 0.06 18.86
N THR A 178 -7.11 1.29 19.24
CA THR A 178 -7.42 1.66 20.63
C THR A 178 -8.68 0.92 21.13
N ARG A 179 -9.73 0.84 20.30
CA ARG A 179 -10.94 0.04 20.60
C ARG A 179 -10.64 -1.47 20.74
N TRP A 180 -9.55 -1.95 20.15
CA TRP A 180 -9.09 -3.34 20.34
C TRP A 180 -8.17 -3.52 21.55
N GLY A 181 -7.93 -2.45 22.33
CA GLY A 181 -7.13 -2.48 23.56
C GLY A 181 -5.65 -2.17 23.37
N VAL A 182 -5.25 -1.61 22.23
CA VAL A 182 -3.88 -1.11 22.06
C VAL A 182 -3.75 0.25 22.75
N GLY A 183 -2.78 0.36 23.68
CA GLY A 183 -2.50 1.64 24.35
C GLY A 183 -1.96 2.69 23.38
N GLU A 184 -2.41 3.93 23.54
CA GLU A 184 -2.08 5.06 22.66
C GLU A 184 -0.57 5.31 22.55
N SER A 185 0.19 5.13 23.64
CA SER A 185 1.65 5.26 23.65
C SER A 185 2.37 4.29 22.71
N ARG A 186 1.71 3.23 22.28
CA ARG A 186 2.22 2.26 21.30
C ARG A 186 1.72 2.48 19.89
N ILE A 187 1.09 3.62 19.62
CA ILE A 187 0.50 3.96 18.33
C ILE A 187 1.13 5.25 17.79
N THR A 188 1.55 5.24 16.53
CA THR A 188 1.93 6.43 15.78
C THR A 188 1.15 6.51 14.48
N VAL A 189 0.41 7.58 14.25
CA VAL A 189 -0.19 7.89 12.95
C VAL A 189 0.91 8.45 12.06
N SER A 190 1.63 7.57 11.41
CA SER A 190 2.80 7.88 10.58
C SER A 190 2.47 8.31 9.15
N GLY A 191 1.32 7.90 8.64
CA GLY A 191 1.08 7.81 7.21
C GLY A 191 1.55 6.47 6.65
N MET A 192 1.15 6.18 5.40
CA MET A 192 1.57 5.00 4.67
C MET A 192 3.04 5.15 4.23
N PRO A 193 3.91 4.15 4.44
CA PRO A 193 5.26 4.21 3.89
C PRO A 193 5.23 4.05 2.37
N ILE A 194 5.75 5.06 1.69
CA ILE A 194 6.00 5.09 0.25
C ILE A 194 7.48 5.37 0.00
N HIS A 195 7.96 5.05 -1.20
CA HIS A 195 9.38 5.20 -1.53
C HIS A 195 9.85 6.65 -1.33
N PRO A 196 11.04 6.91 -0.71
CA PRO A 196 11.53 8.28 -0.43
C PRO A 196 11.65 9.20 -1.65
N LYS A 197 11.65 8.66 -2.87
CA LYS A 197 11.63 9.48 -4.10
C LYS A 197 10.38 10.36 -4.24
N TRP A 198 9.27 10.03 -3.57
CA TRP A 198 8.07 10.85 -3.57
C TRP A 198 8.23 12.17 -2.81
N ASP A 199 9.21 12.25 -1.91
CA ASP A 199 9.55 13.46 -1.17
C ASP A 199 10.49 14.40 -1.97
N ARG A 200 10.90 13.99 -3.19
CA ARG A 200 11.81 14.73 -4.07
C ARG A 200 11.14 15.05 -5.39
N PRO A 201 10.34 16.12 -5.47
CA PRO A 201 9.59 16.44 -6.69
C PRO A 201 10.56 16.81 -7.83
N THR A 202 10.27 16.27 -9.02
CA THR A 202 10.94 16.68 -10.24
C THR A 202 10.20 17.90 -10.81
N PRO A 203 10.91 18.94 -11.33
CA PRO A 203 10.28 20.10 -11.96
C PRO A 203 9.30 19.68 -13.06
N ARG A 204 8.12 20.32 -13.10
CA ARG A 204 7.04 19.97 -14.03
C ARG A 204 7.48 19.99 -15.47
N GLU A 205 8.19 21.02 -15.87
CA GLU A 205 8.68 21.23 -17.25
C GLU A 205 9.58 20.08 -17.70
N LYS A 206 10.47 19.64 -16.80
CA LYS A 206 11.36 18.51 -17.05
C LYS A 206 10.56 17.22 -17.24
N VAL A 207 9.56 16.95 -16.37
CA VAL A 207 8.72 15.76 -16.49
C VAL A 207 7.96 15.77 -17.82
N LEU A 208 7.34 16.91 -18.19
CA LEU A 208 6.60 17.04 -19.43
C LEU A 208 7.50 16.77 -20.65
N ALA A 209 8.72 17.31 -20.65
CA ALA A 209 9.70 17.09 -21.72
C ALA A 209 10.17 15.62 -21.78
N ASP A 210 10.61 15.05 -20.66
CA ASP A 210 11.12 13.67 -20.57
C ASP A 210 10.07 12.64 -21.04
N TRP A 211 8.80 12.86 -20.69
CA TRP A 211 7.69 11.97 -21.03
C TRP A 211 6.93 12.38 -22.30
N ARG A 212 7.38 13.45 -22.99
CA ARG A 212 6.75 14.01 -24.21
C ARG A 212 5.25 14.28 -24.01
N LEU A 213 4.90 14.86 -22.86
CA LEU A 213 3.54 15.22 -22.53
C LEU A 213 3.25 16.66 -22.94
N PRO A 214 2.05 16.97 -23.44
CA PRO A 214 1.68 18.33 -23.85
C PRO A 214 1.57 19.25 -22.62
N ALA A 215 2.21 20.43 -22.71
CA ALA A 215 2.22 21.40 -21.62
C ALA A 215 0.89 22.17 -21.50
N ASP A 216 0.15 22.29 -22.61
CA ASP A 216 -1.11 23.02 -22.75
C ASP A 216 -2.35 22.22 -22.30
N LYS A 217 -2.19 20.93 -21.91
CA LYS A 217 -3.32 20.05 -21.55
C LYS A 217 -3.29 19.62 -20.10
N LYS A 218 -4.49 19.43 -19.52
CA LYS A 218 -4.65 18.74 -18.25
C LYS A 218 -4.31 17.25 -18.43
N ILE A 219 -3.49 16.70 -17.53
CA ILE A 219 -3.04 15.31 -17.62
C ILE A 219 -3.91 14.46 -16.72
N VAL A 220 -4.66 13.53 -17.31
CA VAL A 220 -5.44 12.52 -16.58
C VAL A 220 -4.68 11.20 -16.63
N ILE A 221 -4.49 10.58 -15.48
CA ILE A 221 -3.78 9.30 -15.38
C ILE A 221 -4.78 8.19 -15.05
N LEU A 222 -4.79 7.14 -15.86
CA LEU A 222 -5.64 5.96 -15.66
C LEU A 222 -4.77 4.75 -15.31
N THR A 223 -5.02 4.13 -14.15
CA THR A 223 -4.33 2.92 -13.72
C THR A 223 -5.25 1.97 -12.99
N GLY A 224 -5.03 0.68 -13.12
CA GLY A 224 -5.75 -0.37 -12.38
C GLY A 224 -4.86 -1.16 -11.42
N GLY A 225 -3.70 -0.60 -11.08
CA GLY A 225 -2.67 -1.31 -10.33
C GLY A 225 -2.02 -2.43 -11.16
N THR A 226 -1.30 -3.34 -10.51
CA THR A 226 -0.53 -4.40 -11.19
C THR A 226 -1.38 -5.37 -12.00
N THR A 227 -2.65 -5.58 -11.61
CA THR A 227 -3.57 -6.54 -12.25
C THR A 227 -4.56 -5.92 -13.23
N PHE A 228 -4.65 -4.59 -13.26
CA PHE A 228 -5.55 -3.82 -14.09
C PHE A 228 -7.02 -4.28 -14.06
N THR A 229 -7.65 -4.21 -12.90
CA THR A 229 -9.04 -4.66 -12.67
C THR A 229 -10.10 -3.57 -12.79
N CYS A 230 -9.77 -2.38 -13.32
CA CYS A 230 -10.67 -1.23 -13.42
C CYS A 230 -11.67 -1.28 -14.59
N GLY A 231 -12.07 -2.46 -15.06
CA GLY A 231 -13.04 -2.62 -16.15
C GLY A 231 -12.41 -2.63 -17.56
N PRO A 232 -13.20 -2.38 -18.62
CA PRO A 232 -12.77 -2.44 -20.02
C PRO A 232 -11.94 -1.21 -20.42
N VAL A 233 -10.65 -1.21 -20.04
CA VAL A 233 -9.74 -0.06 -20.13
C VAL A 233 -9.74 0.60 -21.51
N VAL A 234 -9.64 -0.17 -22.60
CA VAL A 234 -9.62 0.40 -23.98
C VAL A 234 -10.92 1.14 -24.28
N LYS A 235 -12.07 0.61 -23.84
CA LYS A 235 -13.38 1.27 -24.01
C LYS A 235 -13.46 2.55 -23.16
N LEU A 236 -12.98 2.49 -21.92
CA LEU A 236 -12.91 3.66 -21.03
C LEU A 236 -12.01 4.74 -21.62
N THR A 237 -10.80 4.36 -22.07
CA THR A 237 -9.84 5.27 -22.72
C THR A 237 -10.47 6.01 -23.88
N ARG A 238 -11.10 5.27 -24.81
CA ARG A 238 -11.78 5.88 -25.97
C ARG A 238 -12.85 6.86 -25.53
N ARG A 239 -13.72 6.45 -24.59
CA ARG A 239 -14.85 7.28 -24.15
C ARG A 239 -14.40 8.52 -23.37
N ILE A 240 -13.34 8.43 -22.57
CA ILE A 240 -12.75 9.60 -21.89
C ILE A 240 -12.23 10.60 -22.93
N LEU A 241 -11.47 10.15 -23.94
CA LEU A 241 -10.90 11.02 -24.98
C LEU A 241 -11.96 11.67 -25.88
N GLU A 242 -13.07 10.97 -26.13
CA GLU A 242 -14.23 11.53 -26.84
C GLU A 242 -14.92 12.65 -26.05
N LEU A 243 -15.12 12.45 -24.75
CA LEU A 243 -15.85 13.40 -23.89
C LEU A 243 -14.99 14.59 -23.42
N CYS A 244 -13.68 14.45 -23.44
CA CYS A 244 -12.71 15.42 -22.90
C CYS A 244 -11.66 15.77 -23.98
N PRO A 245 -11.94 16.70 -24.91
CA PRO A 245 -11.01 17.04 -26.01
C PRO A 245 -9.72 17.72 -25.52
N ASN A 246 -9.76 18.40 -24.38
CA ASN A 246 -8.67 19.23 -23.87
C ASN A 246 -7.79 18.54 -22.81
N ILE A 247 -7.72 17.19 -22.81
CA ILE A 247 -6.85 16.44 -21.91
C ILE A 247 -5.81 15.63 -22.68
N CYS A 248 -4.72 15.30 -21.99
CA CYS A 248 -3.83 14.20 -22.32
C CYS A 248 -4.13 13.04 -21.34
N LEU A 249 -4.40 11.84 -21.85
CA LEU A 249 -4.70 10.65 -21.08
C LEU A 249 -3.48 9.73 -21.06
N VAL A 250 -2.85 9.63 -19.91
CA VAL A 250 -1.77 8.67 -19.63
C VAL A 250 -2.40 7.38 -19.09
N VAL A 251 -2.17 6.25 -19.74
CA VAL A 251 -2.70 4.96 -19.32
C VAL A 251 -1.56 4.05 -18.90
N LEU A 252 -1.48 3.76 -17.61
CA LEU A 252 -0.45 2.88 -17.03
C LEU A 252 -0.88 1.43 -17.19
N ALA A 253 -0.40 0.74 -18.22
CA ALA A 253 -0.72 -0.66 -18.51
C ALA A 253 0.07 -1.66 -17.62
N GLY A 254 1.07 -1.16 -16.87
CA GLY A 254 1.92 -2.00 -16.03
C GLY A 254 2.60 -3.12 -16.83
N GLN A 255 2.60 -4.34 -16.33
CA GLN A 255 3.18 -5.50 -17.00
C GLN A 255 2.27 -6.14 -18.06
N ASN A 256 1.08 -5.57 -18.30
CA ASN A 256 0.12 -6.11 -19.26
C ASN A 256 0.46 -5.72 -20.70
N LYS A 257 1.39 -6.46 -21.32
CA LYS A 257 1.83 -6.25 -22.73
C LYS A 257 0.67 -6.29 -23.75
N LYS A 258 -0.35 -7.16 -23.49
CA LYS A 258 -1.53 -7.24 -24.37
C LYS A 258 -2.36 -5.97 -24.34
N LEU A 259 -2.56 -5.41 -23.14
CA LEU A 259 -3.25 -4.13 -22.97
C LEU A 259 -2.47 -2.99 -23.64
N LEU A 260 -1.15 -2.92 -23.41
CA LEU A 260 -0.28 -1.92 -24.02
C LEU A 260 -0.39 -1.92 -25.56
N GLY A 261 -0.29 -3.10 -26.18
CA GLY A 261 -0.43 -3.24 -27.63
C GLY A 261 -1.84 -2.88 -28.16
N ARG A 262 -2.90 -3.13 -27.37
CA ARG A 262 -4.27 -2.70 -27.72
C ARG A 262 -4.46 -1.19 -27.62
N LEU A 263 -3.87 -0.55 -26.63
CA LEU A 263 -3.91 0.91 -26.46
C LEU A 263 -3.11 1.60 -27.58
N ALA A 264 -1.93 1.10 -27.92
CA ALA A 264 -1.12 1.63 -29.02
C ALA A 264 -1.86 1.56 -30.37
N ARG A 265 -2.56 0.44 -30.64
CA ARG A 265 -3.38 0.28 -31.87
C ARG A 265 -4.67 1.07 -31.86
N ALA A 266 -5.23 1.37 -30.69
CA ALA A 266 -6.44 2.18 -30.60
C ALA A 266 -6.25 3.60 -31.11
N GLY A 267 -4.99 4.05 -31.16
CA GLY A 267 -4.63 5.38 -31.62
C GLY A 267 -5.24 6.47 -30.73
N SER A 268 -4.87 7.69 -31.03
CA SER A 268 -5.53 8.85 -30.42
C SER A 268 -5.59 9.99 -31.45
N PRO A 269 -6.71 10.66 -31.54
CA PRO A 269 -6.73 11.93 -32.23
C PRO A 269 -5.67 12.86 -31.63
N ALA A 270 -4.76 13.39 -32.46
CA ALA A 270 -3.75 14.38 -32.08
C ALA A 270 -2.78 13.97 -30.96
N GLY A 271 -2.43 12.66 -30.82
CA GLY A 271 -1.42 12.22 -29.86
C GLY A 271 -1.81 12.37 -28.37
N ARG A 272 -3.09 12.51 -28.05
CA ARG A 272 -3.57 12.73 -26.67
C ARG A 272 -3.61 11.48 -25.79
N LEU A 273 -3.29 10.31 -26.32
CA LEU A 273 -3.18 9.06 -25.57
C LEU A 273 -1.72 8.67 -25.44
N VAL A 274 -1.27 8.48 -24.21
CA VAL A 274 0.10 8.06 -23.87
C VAL A 274 0.03 6.75 -23.08
N PRO A 275 0.10 5.60 -23.75
CA PRO A 275 0.14 4.31 -23.07
C PRO A 275 1.55 4.03 -22.54
N ILE A 276 1.65 3.74 -21.23
CA ILE A 276 2.91 3.49 -20.53
C ILE A 276 2.93 2.04 -20.02
N SER A 277 4.02 1.34 -20.26
CA SER A 277 4.32 0.05 -19.65
C SER A 277 4.67 0.21 -18.17
N PHE A 278 5.16 -0.86 -17.54
CA PHE A 278 5.73 -0.76 -16.21
C PHE A 278 6.89 0.25 -16.18
N THR A 279 6.87 1.14 -15.20
CA THR A 279 7.93 2.11 -14.95
C THR A 279 8.17 2.28 -13.46
N ASP A 280 9.40 2.48 -13.06
CA ASP A 280 9.83 2.87 -11.71
C ASP A 280 9.77 4.39 -11.49
N ARG A 281 9.59 5.17 -12.58
CA ARG A 281 9.46 6.64 -12.58
C ARG A 281 8.01 7.12 -12.49
N ILE A 282 7.09 6.31 -11.95
CA ILE A 282 5.65 6.65 -11.84
C ILE A 282 5.42 7.94 -11.04
N HIS A 283 6.27 8.25 -10.06
CA HIS A 283 6.18 9.45 -9.22
C HIS A 283 6.25 10.74 -10.06
N GLU A 284 7.03 10.75 -11.14
CA GLU A 284 7.10 11.90 -12.04
C GLU A 284 5.77 12.09 -12.78
N LEU A 285 5.23 11.02 -13.38
CA LEU A 285 3.94 11.11 -14.08
C LEU A 285 2.82 11.56 -13.16
N VAL A 286 2.77 11.02 -11.93
CA VAL A 286 1.73 11.38 -10.96
C VAL A 286 1.89 12.84 -10.54
N SER A 287 3.11 13.34 -10.33
CA SER A 287 3.35 14.73 -9.89
C SER A 287 2.82 15.80 -10.86
N VAL A 288 2.69 15.47 -12.14
CA VAL A 288 2.14 16.37 -13.16
C VAL A 288 0.67 16.09 -13.48
N GLY A 289 0.08 15.08 -12.83
CA GLY A 289 -1.30 14.68 -13.02
C GLY A 289 -2.31 15.70 -12.49
N SER A 290 -3.35 15.98 -13.26
CA SER A 290 -4.50 16.79 -12.81
C SER A 290 -5.58 15.93 -12.14
N LEU A 291 -5.63 14.63 -12.45
CA LEU A 291 -6.54 13.64 -11.88
C LEU A 291 -5.96 12.24 -12.03
N MET A 292 -6.02 11.46 -10.97
CA MET A 292 -5.74 10.02 -10.99
C MET A 292 -7.04 9.22 -10.97
N VAL A 293 -7.26 8.41 -11.99
CA VAL A 293 -8.35 7.42 -12.04
C VAL A 293 -7.78 6.06 -11.70
N THR A 294 -8.17 5.51 -10.54
CA THR A 294 -7.55 4.28 -10.02
C THR A 294 -8.50 3.52 -9.10
N LYS A 295 -8.06 2.38 -8.61
CA LYS A 295 -8.69 1.67 -7.48
C LYS A 295 -8.10 2.14 -6.14
N ALA A 296 -8.80 1.88 -5.03
CA ALA A 296 -8.40 2.38 -3.71
C ALA A 296 -7.33 1.51 -3.03
N GLY A 297 -6.24 1.19 -3.74
CA GLY A 297 -5.09 0.48 -3.16
C GLY A 297 -4.28 1.39 -2.24
N GLY A 298 -3.91 0.89 -1.04
CA GLY A 298 -3.26 1.70 0.00
C GLY A 298 -2.04 2.49 -0.47
N VAL A 299 -1.08 1.84 -1.13
CA VAL A 299 0.14 2.51 -1.62
C VAL A 299 -0.15 3.52 -2.72
N THR A 300 -0.95 3.16 -3.74
CA THR A 300 -1.25 4.08 -4.85
C THR A 300 -1.98 5.33 -4.36
N THR A 301 -2.91 5.18 -3.42
CA THR A 301 -3.61 6.33 -2.84
C THR A 301 -2.67 7.20 -2.00
N ALA A 302 -1.75 6.61 -1.24
CA ALA A 302 -0.74 7.36 -0.49
C ALA A 302 0.24 8.11 -1.41
N GLU A 303 0.61 7.53 -2.55
CA GLU A 303 1.40 8.18 -3.59
C GLU A 303 0.67 9.38 -4.19
N CYS A 304 -0.64 9.27 -4.42
CA CYS A 304 -1.47 10.41 -4.85
C CYS A 304 -1.57 11.51 -3.78
N LEU A 305 -1.67 11.13 -2.49
CA LEU A 305 -1.65 12.09 -1.38
C LEU A 305 -0.33 12.86 -1.35
N ALA A 306 0.80 12.16 -1.49
CA ALA A 306 2.13 12.78 -1.51
C ALA A 306 2.29 13.76 -2.68
N ALA A 307 1.81 13.41 -3.85
CA ALA A 307 1.83 14.27 -5.02
C ALA A 307 0.74 15.37 -4.99
N GLY A 308 -0.20 15.31 -4.07
CA GLY A 308 -1.35 16.22 -4.01
C GLY A 308 -2.27 16.12 -5.23
N VAL A 309 -2.45 14.91 -5.76
CA VAL A 309 -3.26 14.67 -6.96
C VAL A 309 -4.66 14.20 -6.59
N PRO A 310 -5.72 14.85 -7.10
CA PRO A 310 -7.10 14.42 -6.93
C PRO A 310 -7.33 12.99 -7.41
N MET A 311 -8.19 12.25 -6.72
CA MET A 311 -8.47 10.85 -7.06
C MET A 311 -9.93 10.62 -7.44
N LEU A 312 -10.14 9.93 -8.56
CA LEU A 312 -11.41 9.27 -8.90
C LEU A 312 -11.24 7.76 -8.69
N LEU A 313 -11.81 7.25 -7.62
CA LEU A 313 -11.71 5.85 -7.22
C LEU A 313 -12.82 5.04 -7.85
N THR A 314 -12.46 3.97 -8.56
CA THR A 314 -13.44 3.18 -9.30
C THR A 314 -13.67 1.82 -8.67
N SER A 315 -14.95 1.43 -8.55
CA SER A 315 -15.40 0.08 -8.18
C SER A 315 -14.57 -0.57 -7.07
N PRO A 316 -14.41 0.07 -5.90
CA PRO A 316 -13.59 -0.49 -4.83
C PRO A 316 -14.17 -1.84 -4.39
N VAL A 317 -13.28 -2.83 -4.29
CA VAL A 317 -13.67 -4.18 -3.85
C VAL A 317 -14.11 -4.12 -2.38
N PRO A 318 -15.22 -4.79 -2.01
CA PRO A 318 -15.66 -4.86 -0.62
C PRO A 318 -14.54 -5.36 0.31
N GLY A 319 -14.44 -4.76 1.49
CA GLY A 319 -13.36 -5.00 2.45
C GLY A 319 -12.34 -3.87 2.43
N GLN A 320 -11.07 -4.20 2.28
CA GLN A 320 -9.93 -3.30 2.38
C GLN A 320 -10.01 -2.08 1.44
N GLU A 321 -10.24 -2.30 0.14
CA GLU A 321 -10.32 -1.19 -0.82
C GLU A 321 -11.51 -0.28 -0.54
N ALA A 322 -12.66 -0.84 -0.14
CA ALA A 322 -13.83 -0.06 0.23
C ALA A 322 -13.59 0.80 1.48
N GLY A 323 -12.85 0.28 2.47
CA GLY A 323 -12.42 1.03 3.65
C GLY A 323 -11.53 2.22 3.28
N ASN A 324 -10.49 1.96 2.49
CA ASN A 324 -9.59 3.01 1.99
C ASN A 324 -10.34 4.09 1.22
N ALA A 325 -11.24 3.69 0.31
CA ALA A 325 -12.03 4.62 -0.49
C ALA A 325 -12.93 5.51 0.36
N ARG A 326 -13.66 4.92 1.32
CA ARG A 326 -14.53 5.69 2.25
C ARG A 326 -13.74 6.71 3.05
N TYR A 327 -12.58 6.33 3.57
CA TYR A 327 -11.71 7.25 4.31
C TYR A 327 -11.31 8.46 3.45
N LEU A 328 -10.83 8.23 2.24
CA LEU A 328 -10.41 9.30 1.33
C LEU A 328 -11.58 10.20 0.90
N GLN A 329 -12.75 9.63 0.63
CA GLN A 329 -13.94 10.39 0.28
C GLN A 329 -14.45 11.23 1.46
N ALA A 330 -14.50 10.66 2.67
CA ALA A 330 -14.94 11.36 3.88
C ALA A 330 -14.06 12.57 4.20
N ASN A 331 -12.77 12.52 3.81
CA ASN A 331 -11.83 13.62 3.97
C ASN A 331 -11.70 14.50 2.71
N GLY A 332 -12.57 14.34 1.73
CA GLY A 332 -12.62 15.16 0.52
C GLY A 332 -11.40 15.05 -0.39
N ALA A 333 -10.59 13.99 -0.27
CA ALA A 333 -9.40 13.76 -1.13
C ALA A 333 -9.70 12.90 -2.37
N ALA A 334 -10.88 12.27 -2.41
CA ALA A 334 -11.28 11.42 -3.51
C ALA A 334 -12.78 11.48 -3.77
N ILE A 335 -13.15 11.14 -5.00
CA ILE A 335 -14.52 10.84 -5.41
C ILE A 335 -14.61 9.35 -5.73
N ILE A 336 -15.69 8.69 -5.31
CA ILE A 336 -15.92 7.26 -5.56
C ILE A 336 -16.99 7.10 -6.63
N THR A 337 -16.73 6.24 -7.61
CA THR A 337 -17.75 5.71 -8.50
C THR A 337 -17.83 4.19 -8.41
N GLN A 338 -19.00 3.66 -8.09
CA GLN A 338 -19.24 2.21 -7.98
C GLN A 338 -19.35 1.54 -9.36
N ASN A 339 -19.57 2.32 -10.40
CA ASN A 339 -19.77 1.82 -11.75
C ASN A 339 -18.75 2.44 -12.70
N TYR A 340 -17.88 1.60 -13.25
CA TYR A 340 -16.87 2.02 -14.21
C TYR A 340 -17.46 2.70 -15.46
N HIS A 341 -18.72 2.43 -15.82
CA HIS A 341 -19.39 3.11 -16.94
C HIS A 341 -19.57 4.63 -16.70
N ARG A 342 -19.62 5.06 -15.44
CA ARG A 342 -19.70 6.48 -15.05
C ARG A 342 -18.36 7.20 -15.07
N VAL A 343 -17.24 6.47 -15.09
CA VAL A 343 -15.91 7.07 -15.07
C VAL A 343 -15.72 8.16 -16.12
N PRO A 344 -16.06 7.95 -17.42
CA PRO A 344 -15.86 9.00 -18.43
C PRO A 344 -16.64 10.28 -18.17
N ALA A 345 -17.88 10.15 -17.66
CA ALA A 345 -18.73 11.30 -17.32
C ALA A 345 -18.18 12.05 -16.08
N GLU A 346 -17.71 11.32 -15.06
CA GLU A 346 -17.09 11.91 -13.88
C GLU A 346 -15.77 12.61 -14.20
N VAL A 347 -14.93 12.02 -15.08
CA VAL A 347 -13.71 12.68 -15.58
C VAL A 347 -14.08 13.98 -16.28
N LYS A 348 -15.08 13.98 -17.19
CA LYS A 348 -15.54 15.19 -17.87
C LYS A 348 -16.01 16.25 -16.86
N ARG A 349 -16.81 15.87 -15.90
CA ARG A 349 -17.33 16.77 -14.85
C ARG A 349 -16.16 17.43 -14.09
N LEU A 350 -15.21 16.63 -13.60
CA LEU A 350 -14.06 17.11 -12.84
C LEU A 350 -13.12 17.97 -13.69
N MET A 351 -12.86 17.60 -14.94
CA MET A 351 -11.99 18.40 -15.81
C MET A 351 -12.56 19.80 -16.10
N ASN A 352 -13.87 19.97 -16.00
CA ASN A 352 -14.56 21.26 -16.19
C ASN A 352 -14.80 22.02 -14.86
N ASP A 353 -14.47 21.42 -13.71
CA ASP A 353 -14.66 22.00 -12.38
C ASP A 353 -13.31 22.21 -11.68
N GLU A 354 -12.66 23.32 -12.00
CA GLU A 354 -11.36 23.66 -11.42
C GLU A 354 -11.39 23.87 -9.91
N LYS A 355 -12.52 24.37 -9.39
CA LYS A 355 -12.68 24.57 -7.94
C LYS A 355 -12.69 23.23 -7.23
N ALA A 356 -13.47 22.26 -7.72
CA ALA A 356 -13.50 20.93 -7.15
C ALA A 356 -12.13 20.23 -7.24
N LEU A 357 -11.42 20.34 -8.37
CA LEU A 357 -10.08 19.77 -8.49
C LEU A 357 -9.09 20.38 -7.51
N ARG A 358 -9.08 21.71 -7.35
CA ARG A 358 -8.21 22.38 -6.37
C ARG A 358 -8.52 21.93 -4.96
N GLN A 359 -9.78 21.89 -4.57
CA GLN A 359 -10.18 21.44 -3.22
C GLN A 359 -9.77 20.00 -2.95
N LEU A 360 -9.98 19.09 -3.89
CA LEU A 360 -9.54 17.69 -3.78
C LEU A 360 -8.01 17.59 -3.64
N ALA A 361 -7.26 18.41 -4.38
CA ALA A 361 -5.79 18.43 -4.33
C ALA A 361 -5.28 18.98 -2.98
N GLU A 362 -5.89 20.03 -2.46
CA GLU A 362 -5.57 20.63 -1.14
C GLU A 362 -5.84 19.62 -0.02
N ASN A 363 -7.01 18.98 -0.05
CA ASN A 363 -7.36 17.95 0.92
C ASN A 363 -6.41 16.76 0.84
N ALA A 364 -6.03 16.33 -0.37
CA ALA A 364 -5.05 15.25 -0.55
C ALA A 364 -3.69 15.60 0.09
N ARG A 365 -3.17 16.80 -0.15
CA ARG A 365 -1.93 17.27 0.50
C ARG A 365 -2.05 17.35 2.01
N GLY A 366 -3.19 17.84 2.53
CA GLY A 366 -3.45 17.93 3.98
C GLY A 366 -3.48 16.57 4.69
N LEU A 367 -3.84 15.51 3.98
CA LEU A 367 -3.84 14.14 4.51
C LEU A 367 -2.48 13.46 4.42
N TYR A 368 -1.57 13.94 3.59
CA TYR A 368 -0.25 13.31 3.45
C TYR A 368 0.56 13.42 4.73
N ARG A 369 1.21 12.32 5.08
CA ARG A 369 2.21 12.23 6.15
C ARG A 369 3.42 11.46 5.65
N PRO A 370 4.66 11.88 5.99
CA PRO A 370 5.89 11.25 5.51
C PRO A 370 6.17 9.93 6.24
N GLY A 371 5.38 8.89 5.92
CA GLY A 371 5.33 7.62 6.63
C GLY A 371 6.68 6.94 6.73
N THR A 372 7.43 6.87 5.63
CA THR A 372 8.75 6.22 5.61
C THR A 372 9.73 6.92 6.55
N ALA A 373 9.82 8.24 6.48
CA ALA A 373 10.73 9.00 7.34
C ALA A 373 10.38 8.86 8.83
N THR A 374 9.09 8.85 9.16
CA THR A 374 8.60 8.67 10.54
C THR A 374 8.94 7.27 11.07
N ILE A 375 8.68 6.22 10.28
CA ILE A 375 8.95 4.83 10.67
C ILE A 375 10.46 4.59 10.81
N VAL A 376 11.26 5.08 9.87
CA VAL A 376 12.73 4.92 9.87
C VAL A 376 13.34 5.58 11.10
N ARG A 377 12.92 6.81 11.46
CA ARG A 377 13.36 7.49 12.70
C ARG A 377 13.00 6.70 13.96
N ALA A 378 11.80 6.14 14.02
CA ALA A 378 11.37 5.35 15.16
C ALA A 378 12.18 4.04 15.29
N ILE A 379 12.49 3.37 14.17
CA ILE A 379 13.36 2.20 14.14
C ILE A 379 14.76 2.57 14.67
N ALA A 380 15.35 3.65 14.15
CA ALA A 380 16.67 4.13 14.60
C ALA A 380 16.68 4.44 16.10
N GLY A 381 15.68 5.16 16.59
CA GLY A 381 15.56 5.48 18.02
C GLY A 381 15.42 4.23 18.90
N SER A 382 14.70 3.19 18.43
CA SER A 382 14.54 1.93 19.17
C SER A 382 15.84 1.12 19.25
N LEU A 383 16.72 1.27 18.28
CA LEU A 383 18.03 0.59 18.20
C LEU A 383 19.17 1.45 18.75
N ARG A 384 18.88 2.66 19.24
CA ARG A 384 19.86 3.63 19.76
C ARG A 384 20.97 3.99 18.76
N LEU A 385 20.56 4.18 17.49
CA LEU A 385 21.46 4.54 16.39
C LEU A 385 21.63 6.06 16.27
#